data_f5e7819f60cd3f834c246b6851f27177
#
_entry.id   f5e7819f60cd3f834c246b6851f27177
#
_cell.length_a   1.000
_cell.length_b   1.000
_cell.length_c   1.000
_cell.angle_alpha   90.00
_cell.angle_beta   90.00
_cell.angle_gamma   90.00
#
_symmetry.space_group_name_H-M   'P 1'
#
loop_
_entity.id
_entity.type
_entity.pdbx_description
1 polymer ?
#
loop_
_entity_poly.entity_id
_entity_poly.type
_entity_poly.pdbx_seq_one_letter_code
_entity_poly.pdbx_strand_id
1 'polypeptide(L)'
;MKRLIISLIALVTMYSAWAVDRLSGLPYPILGGELSNSAATSVEDIDEVMPRMRALGLNTVLVPAYWELMEPVEGQFDFTLIDRTIDVARREQLHVVFLWFGAWKNSMSCYTPAWFKQDTKRFPRAMTAEGKQMEIASCFSDNVLQADLKAFSALMQHIRERDPQREVVVMMQIENEIGMLESARDHSPLAEKAYKKERWAERYGTDEYADEKFMALSYARYVEHLAKVAREKHDMPLYVNAAMNSRGRRPGEYPSAGPLAHLIDFWHEGAPSIDLLAPDIYDTGFKSWCAQYAMPLRPQDGGKVKNRLFIPESRCCENSGVRALYAFGEHQALGFSPFAIDQASEKETESVTQAYGLLKQLSNGKWLSKMSWGFLFDQNDHERIIHDDNVVMTCRHYFTLPWDPRATDGSTWPEGGAMLIRLGKFDYLLAGSGVVIDFKTPTEKQQEQQKTLGEDGFAEAGGEGSKFKVQGLKFNGKRLGILSVDEIAIDATGTMQYLRRHNGDQTHQGRHARIGVGEWKILHIKLYEY
;
A
#
# COMPACT_ATOMS: atom_id res chain seq x y z
N MET A 1 -25.83 17.56 -42.46
CA MET A 1 -25.87 17.53 -41.00
C MET A 1 -25.63 16.16 -40.40
N LYS A 2 -26.30 15.06 -40.81
CA LYS A 2 -26.07 13.72 -40.19
C LYS A 2 -24.65 13.15 -40.36
N ARG A 3 -23.91 13.45 -41.46
CA ARG A 3 -22.53 12.98 -41.65
C ARG A 3 -21.49 13.75 -40.78
N LEU A 4 -21.74 15.00 -40.45
CA LEU A 4 -20.86 15.80 -39.55
C LEU A 4 -20.98 15.36 -38.09
N ILE A 5 -22.18 14.95 -37.65
CA ILE A 5 -22.43 14.49 -36.30
C ILE A 5 -21.76 13.12 -36.05
N ILE A 6 -21.78 12.23 -37.05
CA ILE A 6 -21.12 10.91 -36.93
C ILE A 6 -19.60 11.05 -36.86
N SER A 7 -19.00 12.00 -37.61
CA SER A 7 -17.55 12.27 -37.53
C SER A 7 -17.12 12.89 -36.20
N LEU A 8 -17.96 13.73 -35.57
CA LEU A 8 -17.67 14.33 -34.26
C LEU A 8 -17.78 13.31 -33.13
N ILE A 9 -18.76 12.39 -33.20
CA ILE A 9 -18.91 11.31 -32.22
C ILE A 9 -17.77 10.31 -32.35
N ALA A 10 -17.31 9.99 -33.57
CA ALA A 10 -16.16 9.12 -33.80
C ALA A 10 -14.83 9.75 -33.31
N LEU A 11 -14.67 11.09 -33.40
CA LEU A 11 -13.50 11.78 -32.85
C LEU A 11 -13.50 11.81 -31.31
N VAL A 12 -14.66 11.99 -30.67
CA VAL A 12 -14.79 11.99 -29.20
C VAL A 12 -14.59 10.57 -28.64
N THR A 13 -15.03 9.54 -29.34
CA THR A 13 -14.80 8.14 -28.92
C THR A 13 -13.36 7.66 -29.19
N MET A 14 -12.62 8.25 -30.12
CA MET A 14 -11.20 7.94 -30.33
C MET A 14 -10.27 8.57 -29.27
N TYR A 15 -10.65 9.68 -28.64
CA TYR A 15 -9.84 10.27 -27.55
C TYR A 15 -9.95 9.52 -26.21
N SER A 16 -10.96 8.67 -26.02
CA SER A 16 -11.12 7.87 -24.80
C SER A 16 -10.43 6.50 -24.84
N ALA A 17 -9.80 6.12 -25.94
CA ALA A 17 -9.23 4.77 -26.15
C ALA A 17 -7.72 4.65 -25.85
N TRP A 18 -7.06 5.73 -25.43
CA TRP A 18 -5.60 5.73 -25.18
C TRP A 18 -5.24 6.28 -23.80
N ALA A 19 -5.93 5.85 -22.75
CA ALA A 19 -5.35 5.94 -21.42
C ALA A 19 -4.21 4.91 -21.40
N VAL A 20 -2.98 5.38 -21.58
CA VAL A 20 -1.78 4.55 -21.40
C VAL A 20 -1.81 4.03 -19.98
N ASP A 21 -1.89 2.71 -19.79
CA ASP A 21 -1.73 2.11 -18.47
C ASP A 21 -0.26 2.19 -18.06
N ARG A 22 0.12 3.33 -17.48
CA ARG A 22 1.49 3.61 -17.04
C ARG A 22 1.96 2.66 -15.95
N LEU A 23 1.01 2.09 -15.21
CA LEU A 23 1.31 1.16 -14.11
C LEU A 23 1.71 -0.23 -14.62
N SER A 24 1.36 -0.58 -15.87
CA SER A 24 1.70 -1.89 -16.46
C SER A 24 3.21 -2.09 -16.69
N GLY A 25 3.98 -1.00 -16.75
CA GLY A 25 5.43 -1.03 -16.92
C GLY A 25 6.24 -1.08 -15.61
N LEU A 26 5.55 -1.07 -14.47
CA LEU A 26 6.22 -1.13 -13.16
C LEU A 26 6.76 -2.54 -12.86
N PRO A 27 7.86 -2.66 -12.10
CA PRO A 27 8.25 -3.93 -11.51
C PRO A 27 7.11 -4.41 -10.59
N TYR A 28 6.64 -5.63 -10.80
CA TYR A 28 5.55 -6.18 -9.98
C TYR A 28 5.94 -7.54 -9.42
N PRO A 29 5.83 -7.73 -8.09
CA PRO A 29 5.46 -6.75 -7.06
C PRO A 29 6.58 -5.72 -6.80
N ILE A 30 6.24 -4.50 -6.37
CA ILE A 30 7.20 -3.58 -5.78
C ILE A 30 7.46 -4.05 -4.35
N LEU A 31 8.62 -4.66 -4.14
CA LEU A 31 9.14 -5.05 -2.83
C LEU A 31 10.00 -3.89 -2.34
N GLY A 32 9.34 -2.90 -1.76
CA GLY A 32 9.90 -1.59 -1.49
C GLY A 32 10.49 -1.44 -0.09
N GLY A 33 11.22 -0.36 0.09
CA GLY A 33 11.62 0.18 1.38
C GLY A 33 11.90 1.66 1.19
N GLU A 34 11.35 2.50 2.05
CA GLU A 34 11.61 3.92 2.04
C GLU A 34 12.78 4.24 2.96
N LEU A 35 13.73 5.01 2.46
CA LEU A 35 14.86 5.49 3.25
C LEU A 35 14.42 6.57 4.23
N SER A 36 15.11 6.67 5.36
CA SER A 36 14.92 7.78 6.29
C SER A 36 15.20 9.13 5.63
N ASN A 37 14.59 10.19 6.17
CA ASN A 37 14.57 11.52 5.54
C ASN A 37 15.94 12.12 5.23
N SER A 38 17.02 11.64 5.84
CA SER A 38 18.37 12.15 5.65
C SER A 38 19.36 11.10 5.13
N ALA A 39 18.89 9.92 4.71
CA ALA A 39 19.76 8.80 4.32
C ALA A 39 20.40 8.93 2.94
N ALA A 40 20.11 9.99 2.19
CA ALA A 40 20.66 10.23 0.86
C ALA A 40 21.16 11.68 0.70
N THR A 41 21.68 12.28 1.78
CA THR A 41 22.16 13.67 1.80
C THR A 41 23.62 13.82 1.42
N SER A 42 24.36 12.71 1.30
CA SER A 42 25.74 12.67 0.79
C SER A 42 25.94 11.48 -0.15
N VAL A 43 27.01 11.53 -0.92
CA VAL A 43 27.42 10.40 -1.80
C VAL A 43 27.79 9.19 -0.95
N GLU A 44 28.46 9.42 0.17
CA GLU A 44 28.90 8.40 1.12
C GLU A 44 27.70 7.65 1.73
N ASP A 45 26.65 8.38 2.13
CA ASP A 45 25.41 7.78 2.67
C ASP A 45 24.75 6.86 1.63
N ILE A 46 24.63 7.33 0.38
CA ILE A 46 24.04 6.55 -0.72
C ILE A 46 24.84 5.26 -0.96
N ASP A 47 26.18 5.36 -0.96
CA ASP A 47 27.08 4.21 -1.16
C ASP A 47 26.98 3.17 -0.04
N GLU A 48 26.74 3.60 1.19
CA GLU A 48 26.59 2.71 2.33
C GLU A 48 25.21 2.05 2.36
N VAL A 49 24.15 2.84 2.17
CA VAL A 49 22.76 2.39 2.41
C VAL A 49 22.22 1.50 1.30
N MET A 50 22.44 1.85 0.03
CA MET A 50 21.78 1.16 -1.09
C MET A 50 22.13 -0.33 -1.21
N PRO A 51 23.41 -0.79 -1.03
CA PRO A 51 23.72 -2.23 -1.06
C PRO A 51 23.02 -3.01 0.06
N ARG A 52 22.80 -2.39 1.24
CA ARG A 52 22.07 -3.01 2.35
C ARG A 52 20.61 -3.25 2.00
N MET A 53 19.98 -2.34 1.25
CA MET A 53 18.60 -2.52 0.78
C MET A 53 18.49 -3.75 -0.13
N ARG A 54 19.45 -3.95 -1.02
CA ARG A 54 19.51 -5.16 -1.84
C ARG A 54 19.65 -6.44 -1.00
N ALA A 55 20.48 -6.40 0.04
CA ALA A 55 20.69 -7.54 0.95
C ALA A 55 19.43 -7.92 1.74
N LEU A 56 18.55 -6.95 2.06
CA LEU A 56 17.24 -7.18 2.67
C LEU A 56 16.19 -7.79 1.72
N GLY A 57 16.53 -8.01 0.45
CA GLY A 57 15.63 -8.60 -0.54
C GLY A 57 14.72 -7.61 -1.27
N LEU A 58 14.93 -6.31 -1.09
CA LEU A 58 14.21 -5.29 -1.83
C LEU A 58 14.54 -5.36 -3.33
N ASN A 59 13.58 -4.99 -4.15
CA ASN A 59 13.81 -4.71 -5.57
C ASN A 59 13.64 -3.23 -5.91
N THR A 60 13.10 -2.43 -5.00
CA THR A 60 12.82 -1.01 -5.19
C THR A 60 13.13 -0.23 -3.91
N VAL A 61 13.76 0.92 -4.04
CA VAL A 61 14.06 1.81 -2.92
C VAL A 61 13.40 3.17 -3.19
N LEU A 62 12.68 3.68 -2.19
CA LEU A 62 12.10 5.01 -2.22
C LEU A 62 13.12 5.98 -1.63
N VAL A 63 13.58 6.96 -2.41
CA VAL A 63 14.74 7.81 -2.08
C VAL A 63 14.34 9.29 -2.17
N PRO A 64 14.55 10.10 -1.11
CA PRO A 64 14.30 11.52 -1.16
C PRO A 64 15.12 12.25 -2.23
N ALA A 65 14.48 13.16 -2.96
CA ALA A 65 15.12 14.15 -3.84
C ALA A 65 14.92 15.53 -3.21
N TYR A 66 15.95 16.09 -2.63
CA TYR A 66 15.91 17.28 -1.79
C TYR A 66 16.04 18.56 -2.62
N TRP A 67 15.02 19.40 -2.66
CA TRP A 67 15.10 20.66 -3.38
C TRP A 67 16.23 21.57 -2.86
N GLU A 68 16.37 21.67 -1.52
CA GLU A 68 17.39 22.52 -0.91
C GLU A 68 18.85 22.11 -1.24
N LEU A 69 19.10 20.83 -1.49
CA LEU A 69 20.42 20.34 -1.89
C LEU A 69 20.62 20.39 -3.41
N MET A 70 19.53 20.23 -4.16
CA MET A 70 19.57 20.26 -5.62
C MET A 70 19.67 21.68 -6.19
N GLU A 71 19.09 22.69 -5.53
CA GLU A 71 19.12 24.10 -5.95
C GLU A 71 19.55 25.02 -4.78
N PRO A 72 20.76 24.85 -4.22
CA PRO A 72 21.23 25.64 -3.08
C PRO A 72 21.35 27.15 -3.39
N VAL A 73 21.59 27.48 -4.64
CA VAL A 73 21.58 28.83 -5.18
C VAL A 73 20.53 28.89 -6.28
N GLU A 74 19.65 29.91 -6.25
CA GLU A 74 18.55 30.05 -7.19
C GLU A 74 19.01 29.95 -8.66
N GLY A 75 18.46 28.98 -9.39
CA GLY A 75 18.78 28.72 -10.79
C GLY A 75 20.07 27.94 -11.04
N GLN A 76 20.78 27.50 -10.01
CA GLN A 76 21.97 26.66 -10.13
C GLN A 76 21.66 25.28 -9.55
N PHE A 77 21.60 24.28 -10.44
CA PHE A 77 21.25 22.93 -10.07
C PHE A 77 22.48 22.04 -9.90
N ASP A 78 22.48 21.24 -8.84
CA ASP A 78 23.42 20.17 -8.56
C ASP A 78 22.67 18.83 -8.49
N PHE A 79 22.94 17.95 -9.43
CA PHE A 79 22.31 16.64 -9.51
C PHE A 79 23.22 15.49 -9.02
N THR A 80 24.31 15.81 -8.33
CA THR A 80 25.31 14.81 -7.88
C THR A 80 24.66 13.68 -7.08
N LEU A 81 23.73 13.98 -6.17
CA LEU A 81 23.05 12.95 -5.36
C LEU A 81 22.07 12.12 -6.20
N ILE A 82 21.38 12.74 -7.15
CA ILE A 82 20.47 12.05 -8.08
C ILE A 82 21.26 11.09 -8.96
N ASP A 83 22.35 11.56 -9.54
CA ASP A 83 23.24 10.74 -10.38
C ASP A 83 23.80 9.57 -9.59
N ARG A 84 24.30 9.82 -8.37
CA ARG A 84 24.85 8.77 -7.54
C ARG A 84 23.81 7.72 -7.18
N THR A 85 22.58 8.14 -6.82
CA THR A 85 21.48 7.23 -6.52
C THR A 85 21.17 6.33 -7.71
N ILE A 86 21.08 6.89 -8.94
CA ILE A 86 20.80 6.11 -10.15
C ILE A 86 21.95 5.13 -10.45
N ASP A 87 23.21 5.55 -10.32
CA ASP A 87 24.36 4.72 -10.62
C ASP A 87 24.50 3.55 -9.64
N VAL A 88 24.32 3.81 -8.34
CA VAL A 88 24.37 2.76 -7.31
C VAL A 88 23.18 1.81 -7.47
N ALA A 89 21.97 2.32 -7.68
CA ALA A 89 20.79 1.48 -7.90
C ALA A 89 20.97 0.56 -9.12
N ARG A 90 21.51 1.08 -10.22
CA ARG A 90 21.83 0.28 -11.42
C ARG A 90 22.85 -0.82 -11.11
N ARG A 91 23.89 -0.51 -10.36
CA ARG A 91 24.92 -1.48 -9.93
C ARG A 91 24.33 -2.58 -9.05
N GLU A 92 23.45 -2.21 -8.11
CA GLU A 92 22.84 -3.13 -7.15
C GLU A 92 21.57 -3.82 -7.71
N GLN A 93 21.19 -3.55 -8.98
CA GLN A 93 19.96 -4.08 -9.60
C GLN A 93 18.70 -3.73 -8.79
N LEU A 94 18.62 -2.49 -8.33
CA LEU A 94 17.48 -1.91 -7.65
C LEU A 94 16.76 -0.93 -8.57
N HIS A 95 15.45 -0.84 -8.43
CA HIS A 95 14.67 0.27 -8.96
C HIS A 95 14.60 1.40 -7.92
N VAL A 96 14.35 2.60 -8.40
CA VAL A 96 14.22 3.81 -7.58
C VAL A 96 12.84 4.44 -7.80
N VAL A 97 12.22 4.83 -6.73
CA VAL A 97 11.13 5.80 -6.71
C VAL A 97 11.68 7.05 -6.05
N PHE A 98 11.82 8.15 -6.78
CA PHE A 98 12.21 9.40 -6.15
C PHE A 98 11.00 10.06 -5.46
N LEU A 99 11.27 10.60 -4.26
CA LEU A 99 10.32 11.36 -3.47
C LEU A 99 10.69 12.83 -3.59
N TRP A 100 9.89 13.62 -4.31
CA TRP A 100 10.15 15.04 -4.44
C TRP A 100 9.85 15.76 -3.12
N PHE A 101 10.91 16.06 -2.35
CA PHE A 101 10.84 16.93 -1.18
C PHE A 101 10.97 18.37 -1.65
N GLY A 102 9.87 18.88 -2.20
CA GLY A 102 9.74 20.19 -2.82
C GLY A 102 9.23 21.24 -1.84
N ALA A 103 8.10 21.84 -2.17
CA ALA A 103 7.49 22.85 -1.33
C ALA A 103 6.81 22.29 -0.06
N TRP A 104 6.49 21.00 -0.02
CA TRP A 104 5.93 20.32 1.17
C TRP A 104 6.63 19.03 1.52
N LYS A 105 6.93 18.85 2.82
CA LYS A 105 7.28 17.60 3.49
C LYS A 105 6.62 17.60 4.86
N ASN A 106 5.78 16.57 5.14
CA ASN A 106 5.01 16.48 6.39
C ASN A 106 4.24 17.78 6.70
N SER A 107 3.55 18.31 5.69
CA SER A 107 2.82 19.59 5.76
C SER A 107 3.67 20.84 6.05
N MET A 108 5.01 20.75 5.93
CA MET A 108 5.92 21.87 6.19
C MET A 108 6.79 22.14 4.96
N SER A 109 7.21 23.41 4.78
CA SER A 109 8.11 23.81 3.68
C SER A 109 9.59 23.76 4.07
N CYS A 110 9.97 22.75 4.85
CA CYS A 110 11.29 22.64 5.48
C CYS A 110 12.42 22.25 4.52
N TYR A 111 12.13 21.64 3.37
CA TYR A 111 13.11 21.24 2.36
C TYR A 111 13.23 22.23 1.19
N THR A 112 12.55 23.37 1.27
CA THR A 112 12.78 24.46 0.31
C THR A 112 14.15 25.11 0.53
N PRO A 113 14.84 25.61 -0.52
CA PRO A 113 16.15 26.23 -0.38
C PRO A 113 16.17 27.47 0.52
N ALA A 114 17.35 27.84 1.03
CA ALA A 114 17.51 29.01 1.90
C ALA A 114 17.05 30.32 1.25
N TRP A 115 17.31 30.52 -0.05
CA TRP A 115 16.85 31.70 -0.80
C TRP A 115 15.33 31.75 -0.87
N PHE A 116 14.61 30.65 -0.90
CA PHE A 116 13.15 30.59 -0.85
C PHE A 116 12.63 30.90 0.57
N LYS A 117 13.20 30.24 1.59
CA LYS A 117 12.77 30.40 3.00
C LYS A 117 12.89 31.82 3.49
N GLN A 118 13.94 32.53 3.08
CA GLN A 118 14.28 33.89 3.56
C GLN A 118 13.47 35.01 2.88
N ASP A 119 12.94 34.79 1.68
CA ASP A 119 12.16 35.82 0.95
C ASP A 119 10.64 35.56 1.06
N THR A 120 10.10 35.76 2.25
CA THR A 120 8.66 35.58 2.54
C THR A 120 7.74 36.60 1.84
N LYS A 121 8.29 37.65 1.24
CA LYS A 121 7.53 38.59 0.39
C LYS A 121 7.26 37.98 -0.98
N ARG A 122 8.27 37.36 -1.56
CA ARG A 122 8.19 36.66 -2.85
C ARG A 122 7.50 35.32 -2.72
N PHE A 123 7.76 34.62 -1.62
CA PHE A 123 7.22 33.29 -1.31
C PHE A 123 6.39 33.31 -0.04
N PRO A 124 5.14 33.86 -0.12
CA PRO A 124 4.32 34.05 1.06
C PRO A 124 3.95 32.75 1.74
N ARG A 125 3.86 32.82 3.07
CA ARG A 125 3.43 31.70 3.90
C ARG A 125 1.90 31.63 3.97
N ALA A 126 1.38 30.43 4.16
CA ALA A 126 0.01 30.22 4.60
C ALA A 126 -0.20 30.80 6.00
N MET A 127 -1.45 31.19 6.32
CA MET A 127 -1.78 31.90 7.57
C MET A 127 -2.96 31.22 8.27
N THR A 128 -2.95 31.23 9.60
CA THR A 128 -4.14 30.90 10.39
C THR A 128 -5.19 31.98 10.32
N ALA A 129 -6.41 31.74 10.80
CA ALA A 129 -7.50 32.73 10.85
C ALA A 129 -7.15 33.97 11.70
N GLU A 130 -6.28 33.79 12.71
CA GLU A 130 -5.79 34.84 13.60
C GLU A 130 -4.63 35.64 12.98
N GLY A 131 -4.20 35.31 11.76
CA GLY A 131 -3.13 35.98 11.05
C GLY A 131 -1.71 35.54 11.39
N LYS A 132 -1.54 34.40 12.09
CA LYS A 132 -0.24 33.76 12.33
C LYS A 132 0.29 33.15 11.02
N GLN A 133 1.49 33.52 10.61
CA GLN A 133 2.18 32.83 9.50
C GLN A 133 2.66 31.44 9.96
N MET A 134 2.48 30.46 9.10
CA MET A 134 2.88 29.07 9.34
C MET A 134 4.15 28.73 8.56
N GLU A 135 4.86 27.69 8.95
CA GLU A 135 6.03 27.15 8.21
C GLU A 135 5.57 26.35 6.98
N ILE A 136 4.59 26.88 6.26
CA ILE A 136 3.96 26.28 5.09
C ILE A 136 3.89 27.36 4.00
N ALA A 137 4.42 27.08 2.81
CA ALA A 137 4.26 27.96 1.65
C ALA A 137 2.78 28.01 1.22
N SER A 138 2.29 29.17 0.79
CA SER A 138 0.92 29.29 0.30
C SER A 138 0.80 28.73 -1.12
N CYS A 139 0.01 27.67 -1.33
CA CYS A 139 -0.26 27.11 -2.65
C CYS A 139 -1.02 28.06 -3.59
N PHE A 140 -1.51 29.20 -3.08
CA PHE A 140 -2.18 30.23 -3.86
C PHE A 140 -1.21 31.25 -4.46
N SER A 141 0.10 31.13 -4.20
CA SER A 141 1.12 32.04 -4.72
C SER A 141 1.70 31.50 -6.04
N ASP A 142 1.54 32.30 -7.10
CA ASP A 142 2.17 31.98 -8.40
C ASP A 142 3.70 31.89 -8.28
N ASN A 143 4.33 32.73 -7.42
CA ASN A 143 5.79 32.67 -7.22
C ASN A 143 6.24 31.34 -6.59
N VAL A 144 5.49 30.81 -5.61
CA VAL A 144 5.74 29.51 -4.99
C VAL A 144 5.64 28.43 -6.07
N LEU A 145 4.53 28.43 -6.81
CA LEU A 145 4.30 27.46 -7.87
C LEU A 145 5.40 27.50 -8.95
N GLN A 146 5.79 28.69 -9.43
CA GLN A 146 6.78 28.79 -10.49
C GLN A 146 8.19 28.38 -10.04
N ALA A 147 8.56 28.64 -8.79
CA ALA A 147 9.85 28.21 -8.25
C ALA A 147 9.94 26.68 -8.15
N ASP A 148 8.91 26.05 -7.59
CA ASP A 148 8.82 24.59 -7.48
C ASP A 148 8.76 23.91 -8.85
N LEU A 149 7.89 24.40 -9.76
CA LEU A 149 7.82 23.91 -11.15
C LEU A 149 9.16 23.94 -11.86
N LYS A 150 9.93 25.02 -11.68
CA LYS A 150 11.25 25.14 -12.31
C LYS A 150 12.21 24.07 -11.79
N ALA A 151 12.27 23.90 -10.48
CA ALA A 151 13.15 22.92 -9.85
C ALA A 151 12.73 21.48 -10.21
N PHE A 152 11.45 21.17 -10.09
CA PHE A 152 10.91 19.87 -10.44
C PHE A 152 11.07 19.54 -11.94
N SER A 153 10.86 20.55 -12.82
CA SER A 153 11.11 20.39 -14.26
C SER A 153 12.56 20.06 -14.58
N ALA A 154 13.51 20.70 -13.88
CA ALA A 154 14.93 20.44 -14.03
C ALA A 154 15.27 19.01 -13.59
N LEU A 155 14.73 18.55 -12.46
CA LEU A 155 14.88 17.17 -11.97
C LEU A 155 14.35 16.15 -12.99
N MET A 156 13.11 16.34 -13.46
CA MET A 156 12.48 15.40 -14.41
C MET A 156 13.23 15.33 -15.74
N GLN A 157 13.72 16.47 -16.23
CA GLN A 157 14.54 16.53 -17.44
C GLN A 157 15.88 15.78 -17.22
N HIS A 158 16.53 16.00 -16.08
CA HIS A 158 17.80 15.33 -15.73
C HIS A 158 17.63 13.81 -15.60
N ILE A 159 16.58 13.35 -14.92
CA ILE A 159 16.26 11.90 -14.82
C ILE A 159 16.05 11.31 -16.22
N ARG A 160 15.33 12.00 -17.12
CA ARG A 160 15.16 11.53 -18.50
C ARG A 160 16.50 11.37 -19.24
N GLU A 161 17.45 12.26 -19.01
CA GLU A 161 18.78 12.20 -19.63
C GLU A 161 19.60 11.03 -19.08
N ARG A 162 19.49 10.75 -17.77
CA ARG A 162 20.23 9.69 -17.08
C ARG A 162 19.62 8.29 -17.22
N ASP A 163 18.30 8.22 -17.34
CA ASP A 163 17.54 6.97 -17.41
C ASP A 163 16.36 7.06 -18.40
N PRO A 164 16.62 7.27 -19.70
CA PRO A 164 15.57 7.54 -20.69
C PRO A 164 14.58 6.39 -20.88
N GLN A 165 14.98 5.15 -20.57
CA GLN A 165 14.15 3.96 -20.69
C GLN A 165 13.44 3.58 -19.38
N ARG A 166 13.67 4.32 -18.30
CA ARG A 166 13.12 4.02 -16.96
C ARG A 166 13.51 2.63 -16.46
N GLU A 167 14.76 2.25 -16.70
CA GLU A 167 15.29 0.98 -16.23
C GLU A 167 15.57 0.99 -14.72
N VAL A 168 15.86 2.17 -14.19
CA VAL A 168 16.19 2.39 -12.77
C VAL A 168 15.09 3.20 -12.10
N VAL A 169 14.75 4.39 -12.61
CA VAL A 169 13.74 5.27 -12.01
C VAL A 169 12.37 4.92 -12.57
N VAL A 170 11.56 4.26 -11.76
CA VAL A 170 10.31 3.65 -12.24
C VAL A 170 9.05 4.45 -11.88
N MET A 171 9.13 5.34 -10.89
CA MET A 171 8.01 6.14 -10.40
C MET A 171 8.51 7.41 -9.70
N MET A 172 7.68 8.42 -9.62
CA MET A 172 7.94 9.68 -8.90
C MET A 172 6.79 9.98 -7.94
N GLN A 173 7.13 10.29 -6.68
CA GLN A 173 6.21 10.93 -5.74
C GLN A 173 6.29 12.44 -5.92
N ILE A 174 5.14 13.10 -6.02
CA ILE A 174 5.06 14.57 -6.08
C ILE A 174 4.72 15.09 -4.70
N GLU A 175 5.60 15.88 -4.12
CA GLU A 175 5.57 16.31 -2.73
C GLU A 175 5.57 15.14 -1.75
N ASN A 176 5.63 15.40 -0.45
CA ASN A 176 5.47 14.36 0.55
C ASN A 176 4.51 14.83 1.64
N GLU A 177 3.46 14.04 1.86
CA GLU A 177 2.43 14.33 2.86
C GLU A 177 1.98 15.79 2.82
N ILE A 178 1.71 16.29 1.59
CA ILE A 178 1.21 17.64 1.39
C ILE A 178 -0.08 17.85 2.16
N GLY A 179 -0.15 18.91 2.96
CA GLY A 179 -1.30 19.12 3.82
C GLY A 179 -1.26 20.45 4.58
N MET A 180 -2.30 20.69 5.37
CA MET A 180 -2.43 21.81 6.30
C MET A 180 -2.31 21.34 7.74
N LEU A 181 -1.53 22.05 8.53
CA LEU A 181 -1.39 21.84 9.96
C LEU A 181 -1.50 23.17 10.70
N GLU A 182 -2.00 23.16 11.92
CA GLU A 182 -2.40 24.29 12.75
C GLU A 182 -3.66 25.05 12.23
N SER A 183 -4.16 24.74 11.02
CA SER A 183 -5.39 25.33 10.47
C SER A 183 -5.98 24.39 9.43
N ALA A 184 -7.29 24.38 9.29
CA ALA A 184 -7.98 23.58 8.27
C ALA A 184 -7.77 24.14 6.85
N ARG A 185 -7.52 25.45 6.73
CA ARG A 185 -7.18 26.10 5.46
C ARG A 185 -6.21 27.28 5.63
N ASP A 186 -5.62 27.70 4.53
CA ASP A 186 -4.89 28.95 4.44
C ASP A 186 -5.86 30.15 4.47
N HIS A 187 -5.61 31.14 5.38
CA HIS A 187 -6.33 32.39 5.50
C HIS A 187 -5.50 33.57 5.01
N SER A 188 -4.43 33.36 4.25
CA SER A 188 -3.68 34.43 3.61
C SER A 188 -4.57 35.23 2.66
N PRO A 189 -4.22 36.50 2.33
CA PRO A 189 -5.00 37.30 1.40
C PRO A 189 -5.23 36.67 0.03
N LEU A 190 -4.28 35.86 -0.45
CA LEU A 190 -4.41 35.10 -1.70
C LEU A 190 -5.43 33.99 -1.58
N ALA A 191 -5.38 33.22 -0.50
CA ALA A 191 -6.33 32.15 -0.21
C ALA A 191 -7.75 32.68 -0.01
N GLU A 192 -7.91 33.76 0.76
CA GLU A 192 -9.22 34.43 0.95
C GLU A 192 -9.83 34.94 -0.37
N LYS A 193 -9.00 35.47 -1.27
CA LYS A 193 -9.45 35.85 -2.61
C LYS A 193 -9.94 34.66 -3.42
N ALA A 194 -9.23 33.54 -3.39
CA ALA A 194 -9.61 32.30 -4.08
C ALA A 194 -10.89 31.72 -3.50
N TYR A 195 -10.99 31.62 -2.17
CA TYR A 195 -12.15 31.11 -1.44
C TYR A 195 -13.44 31.83 -1.80
N LYS A 196 -13.37 33.21 -1.81
CA LYS A 196 -14.51 34.07 -2.19
C LYS A 196 -14.85 33.95 -3.68
N LYS A 197 -13.84 33.90 -4.56
CA LYS A 197 -14.04 33.76 -6.02
C LYS A 197 -14.77 32.48 -6.36
N GLU A 198 -14.48 31.36 -5.67
CA GLU A 198 -15.11 30.09 -5.89
C GLU A 198 -16.47 29.94 -5.20
N ARG A 199 -16.89 30.93 -4.41
CA ARG A 199 -18.12 30.91 -3.62
C ARG A 199 -18.21 29.62 -2.75
N TRP A 200 -17.07 29.26 -2.14
CA TRP A 200 -16.89 27.96 -1.50
C TRP A 200 -17.86 27.77 -0.33
N ALA A 201 -18.02 28.79 0.51
CA ALA A 201 -18.93 28.79 1.65
C ALA A 201 -20.38 28.51 1.26
N GLU A 202 -20.82 28.99 0.08
CA GLU A 202 -22.17 28.75 -0.42
C GLU A 202 -22.38 27.31 -0.91
N ARG A 203 -21.32 26.66 -1.36
CA ARG A 203 -21.37 25.28 -1.92
C ARG A 203 -21.19 24.22 -0.85
N TYR A 204 -20.36 24.43 0.15
CA TYR A 204 -19.91 23.39 1.07
C TYR A 204 -20.04 23.76 2.56
N GLY A 205 -20.41 25.00 2.89
CA GLY A 205 -20.47 25.50 4.27
C GLY A 205 -19.20 26.22 4.71
N THR A 206 -19.13 26.48 6.02
CA THR A 206 -18.08 27.31 6.63
C THR A 206 -17.41 26.63 7.82
N ASP A 207 -17.61 25.32 7.99
CA ASP A 207 -16.97 24.54 9.03
C ASP A 207 -15.55 24.08 8.59
N GLU A 208 -14.80 23.54 9.52
CA GLU A 208 -13.44 23.05 9.28
C GLU A 208 -13.36 21.94 8.22
N TYR A 209 -14.43 21.18 8.01
CA TYR A 209 -14.48 20.12 6.98
C TYR A 209 -14.71 20.70 5.58
N ALA A 210 -15.46 21.79 5.47
CA ALA A 210 -15.57 22.55 4.22
C ALA A 210 -14.25 23.23 3.86
N ASP A 211 -13.54 23.77 4.85
CA ASP A 211 -12.22 24.37 4.71
C ASP A 211 -11.18 23.34 4.28
N GLU A 212 -11.20 22.13 4.85
CA GLU A 212 -10.32 21.02 4.44
C GLU A 212 -10.53 20.64 2.96
N LYS A 213 -11.78 20.52 2.52
CA LYS A 213 -12.12 20.22 1.12
C LYS A 213 -11.62 21.30 0.17
N PHE A 214 -11.69 22.58 0.58
CA PHE A 214 -11.15 23.69 -0.19
C PHE A 214 -9.65 23.55 -0.38
N MET A 215 -8.94 23.25 0.69
CA MET A 215 -7.48 23.06 0.62
C MET A 215 -7.13 21.80 -0.18
N ALA A 216 -7.87 20.71 -0.03
CA ALA A 216 -7.62 19.48 -0.78
C ALA A 216 -7.71 19.71 -2.30
N LEU A 217 -8.75 20.41 -2.76
CA LEU A 217 -8.88 20.76 -4.18
C LEU A 217 -7.78 21.74 -4.62
N SER A 218 -7.38 22.67 -3.75
CA SER A 218 -6.33 23.65 -4.06
C SER A 218 -4.96 23.01 -4.16
N TYR A 219 -4.62 22.10 -3.25
CA TYR A 219 -3.39 21.31 -3.31
C TYR A 219 -3.37 20.37 -4.50
N ALA A 220 -4.49 19.70 -4.78
CA ALA A 220 -4.61 18.86 -5.96
C ALA A 220 -4.33 19.63 -7.26
N ARG A 221 -4.88 20.84 -7.40
CA ARG A 221 -4.61 21.72 -8.55
C ARG A 221 -3.16 22.18 -8.63
N TYR A 222 -2.53 22.44 -7.49
CA TYR A 222 -1.10 22.76 -7.44
C TYR A 222 -0.26 21.55 -7.93
N VAL A 223 -0.53 20.37 -7.40
CA VAL A 223 0.14 19.13 -7.81
C VAL A 223 -0.11 18.79 -9.27
N GLU A 224 -1.29 19.11 -9.82
CA GLU A 224 -1.57 18.92 -11.25
C GLU A 224 -0.62 19.70 -12.16
N HIS A 225 -0.17 20.89 -11.75
CA HIS A 225 0.82 21.65 -12.50
C HIS A 225 2.17 20.91 -12.56
N LEU A 226 2.62 20.35 -11.42
CA LEU A 226 3.83 19.53 -11.35
C LEU A 226 3.67 18.24 -12.17
N ALA A 227 2.52 17.56 -12.03
CA ALA A 227 2.24 16.34 -12.76
C ALA A 227 2.26 16.54 -14.29
N LYS A 228 1.71 17.65 -14.79
CA LYS A 228 1.78 18.00 -16.23
C LYS A 228 3.21 18.20 -16.71
N VAL A 229 4.05 18.86 -15.90
CA VAL A 229 5.47 19.00 -16.23
C VAL A 229 6.17 17.65 -16.27
N ALA A 230 5.89 16.75 -15.31
CA ALA A 230 6.42 15.40 -15.34
C ALA A 230 5.99 14.66 -16.62
N ARG A 231 4.71 14.76 -17.00
CA ARG A 231 4.20 14.16 -18.26
C ARG A 231 4.92 14.66 -19.50
N GLU A 232 5.21 15.96 -19.51
CA GLU A 232 5.91 16.59 -20.64
C GLU A 232 7.40 16.21 -20.70
N LYS A 233 8.09 16.22 -19.55
CA LYS A 233 9.54 16.00 -19.47
C LYS A 233 9.91 14.54 -19.52
N HIS A 234 9.28 13.71 -18.70
CA HIS A 234 9.55 12.28 -18.61
C HIS A 234 8.31 11.53 -18.12
N ASP A 235 7.48 11.05 -19.04
CA ASP A 235 6.21 10.39 -18.72
C ASP A 235 6.45 9.07 -17.97
N MET A 236 6.23 9.06 -16.65
CA MET A 236 6.33 7.91 -15.77
C MET A 236 5.16 7.87 -14.78
N PRO A 237 4.91 6.74 -14.10
CA PRO A 237 3.93 6.69 -13.01
C PRO A 237 4.17 7.75 -11.94
N LEU A 238 3.09 8.43 -11.51
CA LEU A 238 3.11 9.49 -10.52
C LEU A 238 2.14 9.18 -9.39
N TYR A 239 2.55 9.45 -8.15
CA TYR A 239 1.66 9.35 -7.01
C TYR A 239 1.84 10.50 -6.02
N VAL A 240 0.86 10.64 -5.14
CA VAL A 240 0.89 11.52 -3.97
C VAL A 240 0.50 10.70 -2.75
N ASN A 241 1.19 10.91 -1.63
CA ASN A 241 0.94 10.23 -0.38
C ASN A 241 0.25 11.12 0.66
N ALA A 242 -0.36 10.51 1.65
CA ALA A 242 -1.07 11.20 2.73
C ALA A 242 -0.73 10.64 4.10
N ALA A 243 -0.41 11.55 5.04
CA ALA A 243 -0.42 11.23 6.47
C ALA A 243 -1.86 10.91 6.91
N MET A 244 -2.04 9.78 7.59
CA MET A 244 -3.36 9.30 7.99
C MET A 244 -3.90 10.00 9.23
N ASN A 245 -5.20 10.27 9.26
CA ASN A 245 -5.92 10.69 10.46
C ASN A 245 -6.43 9.49 11.26
N SER A 246 -5.52 8.68 11.80
CA SER A 246 -5.85 7.47 12.56
C SER A 246 -6.45 7.75 13.95
N ARG A 247 -6.36 8.99 14.44
CA ARG A 247 -6.81 9.39 15.78
C ARG A 247 -8.14 10.15 15.77
N GLY A 248 -8.79 10.30 14.61
CA GLY A 248 -10.06 11.00 14.49
C GLY A 248 -10.02 12.47 14.90
N ARG A 249 -8.90 13.16 14.63
CA ARG A 249 -8.72 14.59 14.91
C ARG A 249 -9.54 15.43 13.92
N ARG A 250 -9.78 16.69 14.28
CA ARG A 250 -10.40 17.66 13.38
C ARG A 250 -9.40 18.20 12.35
N PRO A 251 -9.89 18.64 11.16
CA PRO A 251 -9.04 19.32 10.19
C PRO A 251 -8.23 20.48 10.82
N GLY A 252 -6.94 20.54 10.50
CA GLY A 252 -5.98 21.45 11.11
C GLY A 252 -5.26 20.91 12.35
N GLU A 253 -5.77 19.86 13.00
CA GLU A 253 -5.11 19.19 14.13
C GLU A 253 -4.25 17.99 13.68
N TYR A 254 -4.26 17.69 12.39
CA TYR A 254 -3.45 16.69 11.71
C TYR A 254 -3.05 17.23 10.34
N PRO A 255 -2.08 16.63 9.61
CA PRO A 255 -1.78 16.98 8.22
C PRO A 255 -3.01 16.77 7.33
N SER A 256 -3.94 17.74 7.34
CA SER A 256 -5.23 17.67 6.67
C SER A 256 -5.14 18.14 5.22
N ALA A 257 -6.17 17.86 4.41
CA ALA A 257 -6.26 18.23 3.00
C ALA A 257 -5.31 17.47 2.04
N GLY A 258 -4.45 16.58 2.51
CA GLY A 258 -3.73 15.62 1.66
C GLY A 258 -4.71 14.65 0.95
N PRO A 259 -4.22 13.69 0.15
CA PRO A 259 -5.07 12.72 -0.54
C PRO A 259 -5.64 11.66 0.43
N LEU A 260 -6.30 12.10 1.50
CA LEU A 260 -6.99 11.29 2.48
C LEU A 260 -8.21 10.59 1.84
N ALA A 261 -8.57 9.43 2.36
CA ALA A 261 -9.62 8.60 1.79
C ALA A 261 -10.96 9.33 1.57
N HIS A 262 -11.35 10.23 2.49
CA HIS A 262 -12.58 11.04 2.38
C HIS A 262 -12.45 12.23 1.41
N LEU A 263 -11.25 12.53 0.93
CA LEU A 263 -10.96 13.64 0.00
C LEU A 263 -10.57 13.16 -1.40
N ILE A 264 -10.55 11.87 -1.65
CA ILE A 264 -10.10 11.27 -2.92
C ILE A 264 -10.83 11.87 -4.13
N ASP A 265 -12.13 12.14 -4.02
CA ASP A 265 -12.90 12.73 -5.13
C ASP A 265 -12.41 14.14 -5.47
N PHE A 266 -12.03 14.96 -4.49
CA PHE A 266 -11.43 16.30 -4.71
C PHE A 266 -10.03 16.20 -5.34
N TRP A 267 -9.25 15.22 -4.93
CA TRP A 267 -7.93 14.96 -5.50
C TRP A 267 -8.03 14.50 -6.96
N HIS A 268 -8.95 13.59 -7.29
CA HIS A 268 -9.18 13.19 -8.68
C HIS A 268 -9.72 14.34 -9.55
N GLU A 269 -10.56 15.23 -8.98
CA GLU A 269 -11.02 16.43 -9.70
C GLU A 269 -9.86 17.38 -9.98
N GLY A 270 -9.02 17.65 -8.98
CA GLY A 270 -7.97 18.67 -9.05
C GLY A 270 -6.69 18.20 -9.74
N ALA A 271 -6.33 16.93 -9.64
CA ALA A 271 -5.08 16.35 -10.16
C ALA A 271 -5.31 15.08 -11.02
N PRO A 272 -6.02 15.22 -12.16
CA PRO A 272 -6.32 14.07 -13.02
C PRO A 272 -5.10 13.43 -13.70
N SER A 273 -3.94 14.08 -13.65
CA SER A 273 -2.68 13.53 -14.17
C SER A 273 -1.92 12.64 -13.19
N ILE A 274 -2.38 12.52 -11.93
CA ILE A 274 -1.84 11.61 -10.94
C ILE A 274 -2.41 10.20 -11.17
N ASP A 275 -1.56 9.18 -11.13
CA ASP A 275 -1.96 7.78 -11.35
C ASP A 275 -2.45 7.10 -10.07
N LEU A 276 -1.88 7.46 -8.90
CA LEU A 276 -2.16 6.83 -7.61
C LEU A 276 -2.23 7.87 -6.48
N LEU A 277 -3.15 7.64 -5.54
CA LEU A 277 -3.20 8.28 -4.24
C LEU A 277 -2.89 7.22 -3.18
N ALA A 278 -1.90 7.47 -2.33
CA ALA A 278 -1.26 6.44 -1.51
C ALA A 278 -1.34 6.76 0.00
N PRO A 279 -1.61 5.75 0.86
CA PRO A 279 -1.65 5.94 2.30
C PRO A 279 -0.31 5.65 2.97
N ASP A 280 0.07 6.47 3.96
CA ASP A 280 1.20 6.22 4.85
C ASP A 280 0.68 5.64 6.16
N ILE A 281 0.82 4.32 6.34
CA ILE A 281 0.11 3.58 7.36
C ILE A 281 1.04 3.27 8.56
N TYR A 282 0.99 4.10 9.59
CA TYR A 282 1.81 3.94 10.80
C TYR A 282 1.06 3.39 12.02
N ASP A 283 -0.23 3.67 12.10
CA ASP A 283 -1.07 3.39 13.28
C ASP A 283 -2.00 2.19 13.08
N THR A 284 -2.95 2.05 13.99
CA THR A 284 -3.97 1.00 13.98
C THR A 284 -4.91 1.12 12.77
N GLY A 285 -5.60 0.03 12.44
CA GLY A 285 -6.59 0.04 11.35
C GLY A 285 -6.01 -0.28 9.98
N PHE A 286 -4.86 -0.95 9.90
CA PHE A 286 -4.17 -1.28 8.66
C PHE A 286 -5.10 -1.86 7.59
N LYS A 287 -5.94 -2.86 7.94
CA LYS A 287 -6.92 -3.47 7.02
C LYS A 287 -7.93 -2.45 6.47
N SER A 288 -8.43 -1.58 7.35
CA SER A 288 -9.40 -0.55 6.96
C SER A 288 -8.79 0.47 6.00
N TRP A 289 -7.56 0.94 6.27
CA TRP A 289 -6.86 1.87 5.39
C TRP A 289 -6.59 1.25 4.03
N CYS A 290 -6.07 0.02 3.99
CA CYS A 290 -5.89 -0.70 2.72
C CYS A 290 -7.18 -0.75 1.90
N ALA A 291 -8.31 -1.12 2.53
CA ALA A 291 -9.61 -1.23 1.87
C ALA A 291 -10.12 0.12 1.33
N GLN A 292 -9.85 1.23 2.04
CA GLN A 292 -10.27 2.57 1.61
C GLN A 292 -9.48 3.08 0.39
N TYR A 293 -8.21 2.70 0.25
CA TYR A 293 -7.37 3.10 -0.88
C TYR A 293 -7.36 2.10 -2.03
N ALA A 294 -7.62 0.84 -1.77
CA ALA A 294 -7.87 -0.18 -2.80
C ALA A 294 -9.29 -0.04 -3.34
N MET A 295 -9.64 1.12 -3.89
CA MET A 295 -11.01 1.39 -4.32
C MET A 295 -11.43 0.45 -5.44
N PRO A 296 -12.30 -0.55 -5.16
CA PRO A 296 -12.77 -1.45 -6.18
C PRO A 296 -13.63 -0.69 -7.19
N LEU A 297 -13.69 -1.22 -8.40
CA LEU A 297 -14.62 -0.85 -9.45
C LEU A 297 -16.03 -0.66 -8.88
N ARG A 298 -16.52 0.57 -8.84
CA ARG A 298 -17.94 0.78 -8.57
C ARG A 298 -18.69 0.61 -9.88
N PRO A 299 -19.77 -0.21 -9.95
CA PRO A 299 -20.55 -0.39 -11.17
C PRO A 299 -21.03 0.93 -11.79
N GLN A 300 -21.35 1.93 -10.94
CA GLN A 300 -21.76 3.27 -11.37
C GLN A 300 -20.65 4.10 -12.03
N ASP A 301 -19.39 3.77 -11.83
CA ASP A 301 -18.24 4.46 -12.42
C ASP A 301 -17.79 3.86 -13.77
N GLY A 302 -18.63 3.01 -14.37
CA GLY A 302 -18.35 2.36 -15.66
C GLY A 302 -17.27 1.28 -15.59
N GLY A 303 -16.98 0.76 -14.41
CA GLY A 303 -16.04 -0.34 -14.22
C GLY A 303 -14.56 0.08 -14.21
N LYS A 304 -14.24 1.36 -14.04
CA LYS A 304 -12.84 1.82 -13.91
C LYS A 304 -12.39 1.71 -12.46
N VAL A 305 -11.19 1.14 -12.23
CA VAL A 305 -10.53 1.19 -10.92
C VAL A 305 -10.22 2.64 -10.62
N LYS A 306 -10.81 3.20 -9.56
CA LYS A 306 -10.53 4.59 -9.16
C LYS A 306 -9.13 4.76 -8.60
N ASN A 307 -8.61 3.76 -7.86
CA ASN A 307 -7.28 3.79 -7.27
C ASN A 307 -6.78 2.37 -7.03
N ARG A 308 -5.51 2.09 -7.35
CA ARG A 308 -4.84 0.85 -6.98
C ARG A 308 -4.04 1.08 -5.71
N LEU A 309 -4.06 0.11 -4.79
CA LEU A 309 -3.33 0.22 -3.54
C LEU A 309 -1.82 0.18 -3.80
N PHE A 310 -1.12 1.21 -3.38
CA PHE A 310 0.32 1.27 -3.20
C PHE A 310 0.59 1.83 -1.79
N ILE A 311 1.40 1.16 -0.99
CA ILE A 311 1.74 1.59 0.37
C ILE A 311 3.20 2.04 0.35
N PRO A 312 3.46 3.34 0.12
CA PRO A 312 4.83 3.86 0.04
C PRO A 312 5.48 3.94 1.40
N GLU A 313 4.68 4.19 2.45
CA GLU A 313 5.16 4.28 3.83
C GLU A 313 4.33 3.41 4.77
N SER A 314 5.01 2.67 5.62
CA SER A 314 4.41 1.98 6.77
C SER A 314 5.44 1.86 7.88
N ARG A 315 4.96 1.63 9.11
CA ARG A 315 5.88 1.35 10.23
C ARG A 315 6.76 0.14 9.90
N CYS A 316 8.08 0.29 9.96
CA CYS A 316 9.00 -0.84 9.94
C CYS A 316 8.98 -1.53 11.31
N CYS A 317 8.49 -2.77 11.37
CA CYS A 317 8.34 -3.52 12.61
C CYS A 317 8.24 -5.03 12.33
N GLU A 318 8.25 -5.82 13.38
CA GLU A 318 8.18 -7.29 13.32
C GLU A 318 6.93 -7.83 12.57
N ASN A 319 5.88 -7.01 12.42
CA ASN A 319 4.65 -7.39 11.71
C ASN A 319 4.64 -6.96 10.21
N SER A 320 5.67 -6.25 9.74
CA SER A 320 5.70 -5.69 8.37
C SER A 320 5.51 -6.76 7.31
N GLY A 321 6.10 -7.95 7.49
CA GLY A 321 6.01 -9.04 6.51
C GLY A 321 4.59 -9.60 6.34
N VAL A 322 3.88 -9.86 7.44
CA VAL A 322 2.50 -10.38 7.38
C VAL A 322 1.53 -9.33 6.83
N ARG A 323 1.78 -8.05 7.09
CA ARG A 323 1.02 -6.92 6.52
C ARG A 323 1.23 -6.80 5.01
N ALA A 324 2.47 -6.98 4.54
CA ALA A 324 2.76 -7.04 3.11
C ALA A 324 1.98 -8.18 2.44
N LEU A 325 2.05 -9.41 2.96
CA LEU A 325 1.30 -10.55 2.41
C LEU A 325 -0.22 -10.31 2.37
N TYR A 326 -0.77 -9.67 3.41
CA TYR A 326 -2.18 -9.26 3.40
C TYR A 326 -2.48 -8.27 2.28
N ALA A 327 -1.69 -7.21 2.14
CA ALA A 327 -1.92 -6.18 1.13
C ALA A 327 -1.87 -6.75 -0.29
N PHE A 328 -0.90 -7.61 -0.59
CA PHE A 328 -0.82 -8.29 -1.89
C PHE A 328 -1.94 -9.32 -2.07
N GLY A 329 -2.23 -10.12 -1.05
CA GLY A 329 -3.23 -11.19 -1.14
C GLY A 329 -4.67 -10.71 -1.23
N GLU A 330 -5.03 -9.70 -0.45
CA GLU A 330 -6.40 -9.19 -0.38
C GLU A 330 -6.70 -8.12 -1.43
N HIS A 331 -5.74 -7.23 -1.67
CA HIS A 331 -5.97 -6.05 -2.49
C HIS A 331 -5.16 -6.03 -3.79
N GLN A 332 -4.34 -7.06 -4.05
CA GLN A 332 -3.41 -7.06 -5.19
C GLN A 332 -2.61 -5.75 -5.26
N ALA A 333 -2.10 -5.32 -4.08
CA ALA A 333 -1.34 -4.09 -3.97
C ALA A 333 -0.20 -4.04 -5.00
N LEU A 334 0.12 -2.86 -5.49
CA LEU A 334 1.27 -2.66 -6.40
C LEU A 334 2.59 -2.83 -5.67
N GLY A 335 2.64 -2.38 -4.41
CA GLY A 335 3.84 -2.42 -3.60
C GLY A 335 3.56 -2.15 -2.12
N PHE A 336 4.57 -2.47 -1.33
CA PHE A 336 4.62 -2.22 0.10
C PHE A 336 6.04 -1.79 0.47
N SER A 337 6.18 -0.73 1.29
CA SER A 337 7.47 -0.14 1.64
C SER A 337 7.49 0.29 3.11
N PRO A 338 8.20 -0.40 4.00
CA PRO A 338 8.47 0.11 5.33
C PRO A 338 9.35 1.37 5.28
N PHE A 339 9.00 2.39 6.09
CA PHE A 339 9.75 3.63 6.22
C PHE A 339 10.97 3.48 7.15
N ALA A 340 12.03 4.23 6.86
CA ALA A 340 13.30 4.26 7.59
C ALA A 340 13.91 2.86 7.76
N ILE A 341 13.73 2.01 6.75
CA ILE A 341 14.22 0.63 6.75
C ILE A 341 15.75 0.56 6.86
N ASP A 342 16.45 1.61 6.43
CA ASP A 342 17.89 1.79 6.57
C ASP A 342 18.35 1.90 8.02
N GLN A 343 17.49 2.33 8.94
CA GLN A 343 17.78 2.50 10.36
C GLN A 343 17.19 1.38 11.23
N ALA A 344 16.36 0.52 10.64
CA ALA A 344 15.70 -0.55 11.36
C ALA A 344 16.67 -1.65 11.77
N SER A 345 16.42 -2.26 12.94
CA SER A 345 17.17 -3.41 13.43
C SER A 345 16.89 -4.67 12.61
N GLU A 346 17.78 -5.67 12.68
CA GLU A 346 17.57 -6.97 12.05
C GLU A 346 16.24 -7.61 12.47
N LYS A 347 15.85 -7.48 13.74
CA LYS A 347 14.59 -8.00 14.26
C LYS A 347 13.37 -7.35 13.61
N GLU A 348 13.41 -6.05 13.35
CA GLU A 348 12.32 -5.32 12.70
C GLU A 348 12.23 -5.62 11.21
N THR A 349 13.37 -5.91 10.55
CA THR A 349 13.43 -6.20 9.11
C THR A 349 13.27 -7.68 8.76
N GLU A 350 13.43 -8.60 9.73
CA GLU A 350 13.38 -10.04 9.49
C GLU A 350 12.10 -10.47 8.80
N SER A 351 10.94 -10.07 9.34
CA SER A 351 9.64 -10.50 8.80
C SER A 351 9.39 -10.00 7.39
N VAL A 352 9.77 -8.75 7.08
CA VAL A 352 9.60 -8.22 5.72
C VAL A 352 10.55 -8.88 4.73
N THR A 353 11.78 -9.18 5.13
CA THR A 353 12.75 -9.93 4.32
C THR A 353 12.22 -11.32 3.97
N GLN A 354 11.67 -12.03 4.95
CA GLN A 354 11.05 -13.34 4.75
C GLN A 354 9.83 -13.26 3.81
N ALA A 355 8.92 -12.32 4.05
CA ALA A 355 7.74 -12.13 3.22
C ALA A 355 8.10 -11.76 1.77
N TYR A 356 9.11 -10.89 1.58
CA TYR A 356 9.59 -10.53 0.24
C TYR A 356 10.22 -11.73 -0.48
N GLY A 357 10.89 -12.61 0.25
CA GLY A 357 11.35 -13.89 -0.28
C GLY A 357 10.21 -14.77 -0.82
N LEU A 358 9.08 -14.86 -0.10
CA LEU A 358 7.89 -15.58 -0.55
C LEU A 358 7.22 -14.89 -1.75
N LEU A 359 7.03 -13.57 -1.69
CA LEU A 359 6.41 -12.80 -2.78
C LEU A 359 7.24 -12.88 -4.08
N LYS A 360 8.57 -12.84 -3.98
CA LYS A 360 9.47 -13.04 -5.13
C LYS A 360 9.28 -14.42 -5.75
N GLN A 361 9.21 -15.47 -4.94
CA GLN A 361 8.94 -16.82 -5.41
C GLN A 361 7.57 -16.91 -6.11
N LEU A 362 6.50 -16.36 -5.51
CA LEU A 362 5.17 -16.33 -6.11
C LEU A 362 5.13 -15.53 -7.42
N SER A 363 5.91 -14.46 -7.51
CA SER A 363 6.08 -13.67 -8.74
C SER A 363 6.75 -14.47 -9.85
N ASN A 364 7.82 -15.22 -9.54
CA ASN A 364 8.48 -16.12 -10.50
C ASN A 364 7.49 -17.11 -11.14
N GLY A 365 6.56 -17.65 -10.33
CA GLY A 365 5.49 -18.54 -10.78
C GLY A 365 4.34 -17.83 -11.50
N LYS A 366 4.33 -16.49 -11.59
CA LYS A 366 3.25 -15.67 -12.16
C LYS A 366 1.89 -15.88 -11.45
N TRP A 367 1.92 -16.18 -10.15
CA TRP A 367 0.71 -16.48 -9.38
C TRP A 367 0.10 -15.29 -8.67
N LEU A 368 0.84 -14.18 -8.50
CA LEU A 368 0.33 -12.96 -7.86
C LEU A 368 -0.84 -12.29 -8.61
N SER A 369 -1.03 -12.59 -9.89
CA SER A 369 -2.16 -12.11 -10.70
C SER A 369 -3.40 -13.02 -10.65
N LYS A 370 -3.32 -14.16 -9.94
CA LYS A 370 -4.44 -15.08 -9.78
C LYS A 370 -5.39 -14.63 -8.68
N MET A 371 -6.59 -15.23 -8.64
CA MET A 371 -7.54 -15.04 -7.55
C MET A 371 -6.89 -15.40 -6.22
N SER A 372 -6.95 -14.49 -5.27
CA SER A 372 -6.33 -14.65 -3.96
C SER A 372 -7.14 -14.00 -2.85
N TRP A 373 -6.84 -14.37 -1.63
CA TRP A 373 -7.34 -13.79 -0.39
C TRP A 373 -6.17 -13.53 0.54
N GLY A 374 -6.18 -12.36 1.20
CA GLY A 374 -5.21 -12.00 2.22
C GLY A 374 -5.79 -12.21 3.63
N PHE A 375 -4.94 -12.65 4.54
CA PHE A 375 -5.27 -12.76 5.96
C PHE A 375 -4.32 -11.90 6.76
N LEU A 376 -4.88 -11.19 7.74
CA LEU A 376 -4.13 -10.51 8.77
C LEU A 376 -4.92 -10.65 10.06
N PHE A 377 -4.37 -11.41 10.98
CA PHE A 377 -5.00 -11.78 12.24
C PHE A 377 -4.21 -11.25 13.43
N ASP A 378 -4.93 -10.89 14.45
CA ASP A 378 -4.43 -10.60 15.78
C ASP A 378 -5.31 -11.29 16.83
N GLN A 379 -5.11 -10.97 18.10
CA GLN A 379 -5.87 -11.55 19.20
C GLN A 379 -7.36 -11.19 19.19
N ASN A 380 -7.72 -10.02 18.63
CA ASN A 380 -9.09 -9.50 18.61
C ASN A 380 -9.84 -9.85 17.32
N ASP A 381 -9.12 -9.98 16.22
CA ASP A 381 -9.65 -10.30 14.90
C ASP A 381 -8.87 -11.51 14.35
N HIS A 382 -9.24 -12.71 14.80
CA HIS A 382 -8.45 -13.92 14.64
C HIS A 382 -9.07 -15.00 13.74
N GLU A 383 -10.24 -14.73 13.11
CA GLU A 383 -10.90 -15.69 12.22
C GLU A 383 -11.54 -14.99 11.02
N ARG A 384 -11.49 -15.65 9.87
CA ARG A 384 -12.20 -15.27 8.64
C ARG A 384 -12.73 -16.50 7.93
N ILE A 385 -13.98 -16.46 7.49
CA ILE A 385 -14.59 -17.50 6.65
C ILE A 385 -14.60 -17.05 5.20
N ILE A 386 -14.15 -17.93 4.30
CA ILE A 386 -14.14 -17.72 2.85
C ILE A 386 -14.99 -18.80 2.20
N HIS A 387 -15.76 -18.40 1.19
CA HIS A 387 -16.50 -19.30 0.33
C HIS A 387 -15.89 -19.28 -1.07
N ASP A 388 -15.47 -20.44 -1.57
CA ASP A 388 -14.94 -20.64 -2.91
C ASP A 388 -15.62 -21.85 -3.55
N ASP A 389 -16.62 -21.61 -4.41
CA ASP A 389 -17.48 -22.64 -4.98
C ASP A 389 -18.06 -23.56 -3.87
N ASN A 390 -17.68 -24.85 -3.89
CA ASN A 390 -18.12 -25.86 -2.91
C ASN A 390 -17.14 -26.02 -1.73
N VAL A 391 -16.22 -25.08 -1.53
CA VAL A 391 -15.26 -25.07 -0.43
C VAL A 391 -15.55 -23.93 0.52
N VAL A 392 -15.74 -24.24 1.80
CA VAL A 392 -15.77 -23.27 2.89
C VAL A 392 -14.46 -23.40 3.65
N MET A 393 -13.69 -22.32 3.67
CA MET A 393 -12.41 -22.25 4.36
C MET A 393 -12.56 -21.42 5.63
N THR A 394 -12.25 -22.01 6.77
CA THR A 394 -12.16 -21.28 8.04
C THR A 394 -10.68 -21.00 8.31
N CYS A 395 -10.30 -19.73 8.13
CA CYS A 395 -8.93 -19.26 8.27
C CYS A 395 -8.77 -18.58 9.62
N ARG A 396 -7.75 -18.95 10.40
CA ARG A 396 -7.59 -18.49 11.79
C ARG A 396 -6.15 -18.20 12.11
N HIS A 397 -5.93 -17.37 13.16
CA HIS A 397 -4.62 -17.23 13.75
C HIS A 397 -4.12 -18.55 14.35
N TYR A 398 -2.81 -18.84 14.25
CA TYR A 398 -2.24 -20.09 14.72
C TYR A 398 -2.52 -20.37 16.22
N PHE A 399 -2.51 -19.34 17.07
CA PHE A 399 -2.74 -19.46 18.50
C PHE A 399 -4.21 -19.71 18.88
N THR A 400 -5.13 -19.82 17.94
CA THR A 400 -6.48 -20.33 18.21
C THR A 400 -6.54 -21.85 18.32
N LEU A 401 -5.41 -22.55 18.10
CA LEU A 401 -5.34 -24.01 18.24
C LEU A 401 -5.45 -24.38 19.72
N PRO A 402 -6.42 -25.23 20.13
CA PRO A 402 -6.75 -25.45 21.54
C PRO A 402 -5.61 -26.08 22.36
N TRP A 403 -4.68 -26.75 21.71
CA TRP A 403 -3.50 -27.34 22.39
C TRP A 403 -2.30 -26.37 22.49
N ASP A 404 -2.36 -25.18 21.87
CA ASP A 404 -1.31 -24.19 22.04
C ASP A 404 -1.52 -23.43 23.36
N PRO A 405 -0.56 -23.46 24.30
CA PRO A 405 -0.73 -22.81 25.60
C PRO A 405 -1.06 -21.32 25.49
N ARG A 406 -0.57 -20.67 24.44
CA ARG A 406 -0.76 -19.21 24.19
C ARG A 406 -2.21 -18.86 23.83
N ALA A 407 -3.05 -19.85 23.51
CA ALA A 407 -4.48 -19.65 23.34
C ALA A 407 -5.16 -19.12 24.61
N THR A 408 -4.64 -19.51 25.79
CA THR A 408 -5.32 -19.26 27.09
C THR A 408 -4.42 -18.72 28.20
N ASP A 409 -3.10 -18.58 28.00
CA ASP A 409 -2.14 -18.18 29.04
C ASP A 409 -2.07 -16.66 29.28
N GLY A 410 -2.84 -15.85 28.53
CA GLY A 410 -2.83 -14.39 28.60
C GLY A 410 -1.69 -13.73 27.84
N SER A 411 -0.93 -14.47 27.05
CA SER A 411 0.12 -13.91 26.17
C SER A 411 -0.47 -12.95 25.14
N THR A 412 0.28 -11.90 24.79
CA THR A 412 -0.04 -11.07 23.62
C THR A 412 0.34 -11.81 22.35
N TRP A 413 -0.58 -11.92 21.42
CA TRP A 413 -0.33 -12.57 20.14
C TRP A 413 0.36 -11.62 19.15
N PRO A 414 1.47 -12.02 18.51
CA PRO A 414 1.96 -11.30 17.34
C PRO A 414 0.94 -11.41 16.19
N GLU A 415 0.97 -10.48 15.25
CA GLU A 415 0.12 -10.63 14.06
C GLU A 415 0.53 -11.87 13.26
N GLY A 416 -0.47 -12.67 12.84
CA GLY A 416 -0.33 -13.75 11.86
C GLY A 416 -0.91 -13.30 10.53
N GLY A 417 -0.28 -13.68 9.42
CA GLY A 417 -0.82 -13.30 8.12
C GLY A 417 -0.31 -14.14 6.97
N ALA A 418 -1.15 -14.23 5.94
CA ALA A 418 -0.86 -15.05 4.79
C ALA A 418 -1.62 -14.58 3.55
N MET A 419 -1.19 -15.09 2.41
CA MET A 419 -1.85 -15.01 1.13
C MET A 419 -2.25 -16.42 0.70
N LEU A 420 -3.52 -16.63 0.39
CA LEU A 420 -4.05 -17.85 -0.20
C LEU A 420 -4.37 -17.60 -1.68
N ILE A 421 -3.82 -18.41 -2.56
CA ILE A 421 -3.96 -18.28 -4.02
C ILE A 421 -4.68 -19.51 -4.56
N ARG A 422 -5.73 -19.31 -5.35
CA ARG A 422 -6.43 -20.39 -6.07
C ARG A 422 -5.68 -20.73 -7.35
N LEU A 423 -5.21 -21.98 -7.46
CA LEU A 423 -4.62 -22.50 -8.68
C LEU A 423 -5.68 -23.18 -9.58
N GLY A 424 -6.65 -23.84 -8.97
CA GLY A 424 -7.72 -24.56 -9.64
C GLY A 424 -8.79 -25.03 -8.67
N LYS A 425 -9.72 -25.87 -9.15
CA LYS A 425 -10.68 -26.51 -8.28
C LYS A 425 -9.94 -27.41 -7.28
N PHE A 426 -10.11 -27.15 -5.98
CA PHE A 426 -9.46 -27.92 -4.92
C PHE A 426 -7.91 -27.86 -4.90
N ASP A 427 -7.34 -26.80 -5.47
CA ASP A 427 -5.90 -26.65 -5.62
C ASP A 427 -5.48 -25.22 -5.25
N TYR A 428 -4.67 -25.07 -4.16
CA TYR A 428 -4.34 -23.79 -3.55
C TYR A 428 -2.87 -23.69 -3.16
N LEU A 429 -2.33 -22.48 -3.18
CA LEU A 429 -1.08 -22.13 -2.51
C LEU A 429 -1.37 -21.25 -1.29
N LEU A 430 -0.77 -21.59 -0.16
CA LEU A 430 -0.78 -20.77 1.05
C LEU A 430 0.65 -20.31 1.33
N ALA A 431 0.88 -19.00 1.35
CA ALA A 431 2.17 -18.39 1.67
C ALA A 431 2.02 -17.44 2.86
N GLY A 432 2.80 -17.63 3.92
CA GLY A 432 2.68 -16.76 5.09
C GLY A 432 3.30 -17.29 6.36
N SER A 433 2.79 -16.77 7.49
CA SER A 433 3.22 -17.10 8.85
C SER A 433 2.05 -16.95 9.84
N GLY A 434 1.96 -17.85 10.83
CA GLY A 434 1.03 -17.73 11.94
C GLY A 434 -0.44 -18.02 11.62
N VAL A 435 -0.73 -18.92 10.67
CA VAL A 435 -2.10 -19.17 10.19
C VAL A 435 -2.47 -20.66 10.14
N VAL A 436 -3.77 -20.92 10.28
CA VAL A 436 -4.40 -22.24 10.14
C VAL A 436 -5.61 -22.12 9.23
N ILE A 437 -5.82 -23.10 8.35
CA ILE A 437 -6.98 -23.18 7.45
C ILE A 437 -7.62 -24.56 7.52
N ASP A 438 -8.91 -24.60 7.88
CA ASP A 438 -9.77 -25.78 7.79
C ASP A 438 -10.60 -25.71 6.51
N PHE A 439 -10.86 -26.88 5.90
CA PHE A 439 -11.58 -27.00 4.63
C PHE A 439 -12.81 -27.89 4.83
N LYS A 440 -13.99 -27.39 4.46
CA LYS A 440 -15.27 -28.11 4.55
C LYS A 440 -16.16 -27.82 3.36
N THR A 441 -17.09 -28.72 3.08
CA THR A 441 -18.22 -28.35 2.20
C THR A 441 -19.18 -27.42 2.95
N PRO A 442 -20.04 -26.65 2.25
CA PRO A 442 -21.09 -25.85 2.89
C PRO A 442 -21.98 -26.68 3.83
N THR A 443 -22.31 -27.91 3.44
CA THR A 443 -23.12 -28.84 4.25
C THR A 443 -22.40 -29.25 5.54
N GLU A 444 -21.10 -29.59 5.44
CA GLU A 444 -20.29 -29.91 6.64
C GLU A 444 -20.22 -28.72 7.60
N LYS A 445 -19.98 -27.50 7.07
CA LYS A 445 -19.90 -26.29 7.91
C LYS A 445 -21.22 -25.98 8.61
N GLN A 446 -22.35 -26.12 7.91
CA GLN A 446 -23.68 -25.92 8.50
C GLN A 446 -23.97 -26.91 9.63
N GLN A 447 -23.58 -28.18 9.47
CA GLN A 447 -23.80 -29.20 10.49
C GLN A 447 -22.87 -29.07 11.70
N GLU A 448 -21.66 -28.53 11.50
CA GLU A 448 -20.71 -28.28 12.59
C GLU A 448 -21.24 -27.24 13.59
N GLN A 449 -21.93 -26.20 13.12
CA GLN A 449 -22.54 -25.18 13.98
C GLN A 449 -23.60 -25.76 14.95
N GLN A 450 -24.00 -26.99 14.75
CA GLN A 450 -24.99 -27.70 15.59
C GLN A 450 -24.34 -28.64 16.62
N LYS A 451 -22.99 -28.74 16.67
CA LYS A 451 -22.26 -29.63 17.56
C LYS A 451 -21.31 -28.85 18.45
N THR A 452 -21.29 -29.19 19.73
CA THR A 452 -20.22 -28.75 20.63
C THR A 452 -19.02 -29.65 20.42
N LEU A 453 -17.84 -29.04 20.17
CA LEU A 453 -16.57 -29.75 20.00
C LEU A 453 -15.75 -29.62 21.27
N GLY A 454 -15.10 -30.71 21.70
CA GLY A 454 -14.11 -30.69 22.76
C GLY A 454 -12.78 -30.05 22.36
N GLU A 455 -11.90 -29.84 23.32
CA GLU A 455 -10.57 -29.22 23.12
C GLU A 455 -9.71 -29.95 22.10
N ASP A 456 -9.93 -31.26 21.92
CA ASP A 456 -9.26 -32.10 20.92
C ASP A 456 -9.88 -32.02 19.51
N GLY A 457 -10.95 -31.23 19.33
CA GLY A 457 -11.69 -31.10 18.08
C GLY A 457 -12.63 -32.25 17.77
N PHE A 458 -12.88 -33.15 18.71
CA PHE A 458 -13.90 -34.17 18.62
C PHE A 458 -15.20 -33.72 19.30
N ALA A 459 -16.34 -34.28 18.89
CA ALA A 459 -17.61 -33.96 19.52
C ALA A 459 -17.60 -34.38 21.00
N GLU A 460 -17.88 -33.47 21.92
CA GLU A 460 -18.01 -33.82 23.34
C GLU A 460 -19.15 -34.82 23.54
N ALA A 461 -18.88 -35.90 24.25
CA ALA A 461 -19.92 -36.76 24.80
C ALA A 461 -20.61 -35.97 25.93
N GLY A 462 -21.89 -35.65 25.78
CA GLY A 462 -22.66 -34.93 26.80
C GLY A 462 -22.54 -35.57 28.18
N GLY A 463 -22.50 -34.72 29.21
CA GLY A 463 -22.21 -35.02 30.60
C GLY A 463 -23.01 -36.18 31.22
N GLU A 464 -22.62 -36.53 32.46
CA GLU A 464 -23.05 -37.65 33.30
C GLU A 464 -24.43 -38.27 32.99
N GLY A 465 -24.43 -39.52 32.54
CA GLY A 465 -25.63 -40.35 32.43
C GLY A 465 -26.23 -40.54 31.03
N SER A 466 -25.66 -39.92 29.99
CA SER A 466 -26.17 -40.17 28.64
C SER A 466 -25.62 -41.53 28.11
N LYS A 467 -26.47 -42.54 28.11
CA LYS A 467 -26.28 -43.68 27.20
C LYS A 467 -26.12 -43.09 25.80
N PHE A 468 -24.99 -43.32 25.14
CA PHE A 468 -24.69 -42.88 23.79
C PHE A 468 -25.89 -43.09 22.84
N LYS A 469 -26.80 -42.13 22.77
CA LYS A 469 -27.64 -41.95 21.61
C LYS A 469 -26.96 -40.89 20.74
N VAL A 470 -25.92 -41.29 20.00
CA VAL A 470 -25.60 -40.62 18.76
C VAL A 470 -26.84 -40.77 17.87
N GLN A 471 -27.83 -39.91 18.06
CA GLN A 471 -28.81 -39.64 17.01
C GLN A 471 -27.99 -39.01 15.88
N GLY A 472 -27.35 -39.90 15.09
CA GLY A 472 -26.62 -39.49 13.92
C GLY A 472 -27.58 -38.76 12.99
N LEU A 473 -27.50 -37.44 12.96
CA LEU A 473 -27.94 -36.71 11.79
C LEU A 473 -27.25 -37.38 10.61
N LYS A 474 -28.03 -38.10 9.77
CA LYS A 474 -27.49 -38.71 8.58
C LYS A 474 -26.84 -37.62 7.75
N PHE A 475 -25.54 -37.66 7.59
CA PHE A 475 -24.85 -36.75 6.70
C PHE A 475 -25.20 -37.18 5.27
N ASN A 476 -26.02 -36.38 4.60
CA ASN A 476 -26.37 -36.55 3.20
C ASN A 476 -25.61 -35.52 2.38
N GLY A 477 -24.39 -35.85 1.98
CA GLY A 477 -23.58 -34.93 1.16
C GLY A 477 -22.17 -35.44 0.99
N LYS A 478 -21.44 -34.78 0.09
CA LYS A 478 -20.00 -35.00 -0.05
C LYS A 478 -19.25 -34.25 1.03
N ARG A 479 -18.14 -34.83 1.48
CA ARG A 479 -17.20 -34.22 2.40
C ARG A 479 -15.94 -33.82 1.67
N LEU A 480 -15.18 -32.89 2.26
CA LEU A 480 -13.83 -32.55 1.81
C LEU A 480 -12.77 -33.21 2.68
N GLY A 481 -11.76 -33.77 2.02
CA GLY A 481 -10.54 -34.25 2.63
C GLY A 481 -9.33 -33.53 2.06
N ILE A 482 -8.25 -33.49 2.82
CA ILE A 482 -6.95 -33.01 2.35
C ILE A 482 -6.26 -34.16 1.63
N LEU A 483 -6.02 -34.00 0.32
CA LEU A 483 -5.27 -34.97 -0.48
C LEU A 483 -3.77 -34.87 -0.19
N SER A 484 -3.26 -33.64 -0.12
CA SER A 484 -1.87 -33.35 0.25
C SER A 484 -1.69 -31.92 0.74
N VAL A 485 -0.71 -31.75 1.63
CA VAL A 485 -0.12 -30.46 1.99
C VAL A 485 1.38 -30.59 1.80
N ASP A 486 1.91 -29.97 0.78
CA ASP A 486 3.32 -30.06 0.42
C ASP A 486 4.00 -28.70 0.65
N GLU A 487 5.06 -28.69 1.44
CA GLU A 487 5.95 -27.54 1.52
C GLU A 487 6.78 -27.47 0.24
N ILE A 488 6.76 -26.31 -0.41
CA ILE A 488 7.43 -26.09 -1.69
C ILE A 488 8.28 -24.83 -1.67
N ALA A 489 9.27 -24.80 -2.55
CA ALA A 489 9.92 -23.58 -3.01
C ALA A 489 9.61 -23.35 -4.50
N ILE A 490 9.77 -22.12 -4.97
CA ILE A 490 9.56 -21.77 -6.38
C ILE A 490 10.85 -21.13 -6.88
N ASP A 491 11.47 -21.78 -7.86
CA ASP A 491 12.74 -21.32 -8.41
C ASP A 491 12.57 -20.09 -9.35
N ALA A 492 13.70 -19.58 -9.84
CA ALA A 492 13.71 -18.43 -10.73
C ALA A 492 13.01 -18.66 -12.08
N THR A 493 12.80 -19.93 -12.48
CA THR A 493 12.05 -20.27 -13.70
C THR A 493 10.54 -20.37 -13.45
N GLY A 494 10.10 -20.24 -12.19
CA GLY A 494 8.72 -20.41 -11.77
C GLY A 494 8.30 -21.87 -11.56
N THR A 495 9.26 -22.80 -11.49
CA THR A 495 8.99 -24.21 -11.26
C THR A 495 8.87 -24.50 -9.77
N MET A 496 7.81 -25.22 -9.38
CA MET A 496 7.64 -25.70 -8.01
C MET A 496 8.64 -26.79 -7.68
N GLN A 497 9.40 -26.61 -6.63
CA GLN A 497 10.33 -27.57 -6.07
C GLN A 497 9.73 -28.15 -4.78
N TYR A 498 9.48 -29.46 -4.76
CA TYR A 498 9.00 -30.16 -3.58
C TYR A 498 10.09 -30.18 -2.50
N LEU A 499 9.75 -29.78 -1.28
CA LEU A 499 10.65 -29.84 -0.12
C LEU A 499 10.28 -31.02 0.80
N ARG A 500 9.03 -31.07 1.26
CA ARG A 500 8.52 -32.15 2.10
C ARG A 500 6.99 -32.19 2.13
N ARG A 501 6.44 -33.36 2.51
CA ARG A 501 5.02 -33.55 2.80
C ARG A 501 4.72 -33.24 4.26
N HIS A 502 3.72 -32.39 4.50
CA HIS A 502 3.11 -32.23 5.81
C HIS A 502 2.01 -33.27 6.01
N ASN A 503 2.08 -34.03 7.10
CA ASN A 503 1.08 -35.04 7.44
C ASN A 503 1.09 -35.28 8.95
N GLY A 504 0.17 -36.13 9.46
CA GLY A 504 0.09 -36.45 10.88
C GLY A 504 -0.02 -35.20 11.73
N ASP A 505 0.97 -34.94 12.55
CA ASP A 505 0.98 -33.80 13.50
C ASP A 505 0.89 -32.45 12.81
N GLN A 506 1.54 -32.24 11.65
CA GLN A 506 1.53 -30.95 10.93
C GLN A 506 0.17 -30.62 10.34
N THR A 507 -0.67 -31.60 10.06
CA THR A 507 -2.03 -31.41 9.52
C THR A 507 -3.12 -31.80 10.50
N HIS A 508 -2.77 -32.10 11.76
CA HIS A 508 -3.68 -32.66 12.75
C HIS A 508 -4.52 -33.79 12.17
N GLN A 509 -3.83 -34.83 11.68
CA GLN A 509 -4.41 -36.01 11.04
C GLN A 509 -5.28 -35.69 9.81
N GLY A 510 -4.83 -34.73 8.98
CA GLY A 510 -5.51 -34.35 7.74
C GLY A 510 -6.71 -33.42 7.90
N ARG A 511 -6.80 -32.68 9.03
CA ARG A 511 -7.93 -31.78 9.30
C ARG A 511 -7.69 -30.36 8.80
N HIS A 512 -6.44 -29.85 8.84
CA HIS A 512 -6.13 -28.50 8.42
C HIS A 512 -4.74 -28.37 7.78
N ALA A 513 -4.51 -27.27 7.07
CA ALA A 513 -3.19 -26.80 6.71
C ALA A 513 -2.78 -25.69 7.66
N ARG A 514 -1.51 -25.64 8.11
CA ARG A 514 -1.03 -24.62 9.04
C ARG A 514 0.42 -24.22 8.82
N ILE A 515 0.72 -22.99 9.17
CA ILE A 515 2.07 -22.43 9.24
C ILE A 515 2.22 -21.82 10.64
N GLY A 516 3.23 -22.23 11.40
CA GLY A 516 3.49 -21.71 12.74
C GLY A 516 3.86 -20.24 12.74
N VAL A 517 3.69 -19.56 13.89
CA VAL A 517 4.13 -18.18 14.07
C VAL A 517 5.66 -18.13 13.99
N GLY A 518 6.20 -17.20 13.19
CA GLY A 518 7.64 -17.09 12.91
C GLY A 518 8.18 -18.06 11.87
N GLU A 519 7.36 -19.02 11.39
CA GLU A 519 7.68 -19.86 10.24
C GLU A 519 7.19 -19.17 8.96
N TRP A 520 8.04 -19.17 7.93
CA TRP A 520 7.71 -18.55 6.63
C TRP A 520 7.82 -19.60 5.54
N LYS A 521 6.67 -19.96 4.94
CA LYS A 521 6.57 -21.10 4.02
C LYS A 521 5.57 -20.85 2.90
N ILE A 522 5.73 -21.62 1.83
CA ILE A 522 4.69 -21.82 0.82
C ILE A 522 4.22 -23.28 0.92
N LEU A 523 2.94 -23.46 1.15
CA LEU A 523 2.29 -24.75 1.15
C LEU A 523 1.44 -24.92 -0.11
N HIS A 524 1.62 -26.03 -0.83
CA HIS A 524 0.74 -26.44 -1.90
C HIS A 524 -0.30 -27.40 -1.34
N ILE A 525 -1.56 -27.01 -1.37
CA ILE A 525 -2.67 -27.71 -0.73
C ILE A 525 -3.59 -28.27 -1.82
N LYS A 526 -3.81 -29.56 -1.81
CA LYS A 526 -4.77 -30.24 -2.66
C LYS A 526 -5.85 -30.90 -1.83
N LEU A 527 -7.10 -30.73 -2.27
CA LEU A 527 -8.26 -31.32 -1.62
C LEU A 527 -8.91 -32.36 -2.53
N TYR A 528 -9.81 -33.18 -1.96
CA TYR A 528 -10.66 -34.11 -2.69
C TYR A 528 -12.02 -34.23 -2.03
N GLU A 529 -13.04 -34.59 -2.81
CA GLU A 529 -14.39 -34.93 -2.30
C GLU A 529 -14.53 -36.44 -2.12
N TYR A 530 -15.20 -36.83 -1.06
CA TYR A 530 -15.55 -38.26 -0.80
C TYR A 530 -16.94 -38.38 -0.19
#